data_45788a5ecec821060cb6b8d6d4508e58
#
_entry.id   45788a5ecec821060cb6b8d6d4508e58
#
_cell.length_a   1.000
_cell.length_b   1.000
_cell.length_c   1.000
_cell.angle_alpha   90.00
_cell.angle_beta   90.00
_cell.angle_gamma   90.00
#
_symmetry.space_group_name_H-M   'P 1'
#
loop_
_entity.id
_entity.type
_entity.pdbx_description
1 polymer ?
#
loop_
_entity_poly.entity_id
_entity_poly.type
_entity_poly.pdbx_seq_one_letter_code
_entity_poly.pdbx_strand_id
1 'polypeptide(L)'
;MKNLDLEKLLKTLKGGVIMDVTTPEQAKIAEEAGAVSVMALERVPADIRAAGGVSRMSDPEMIKKIMEAVDIPVMAKVRIGHFVEAQILEAIDIDFIDESEVLSPADNQFHIDKRKFKAPFVCGARNLGEALRRIEEGAMMIRTKGEAGTGDVVQAVSHLRMINGEINEVKAMREDELFNHAKELGVSYDLLKYVHDNGRLPVPNFSAGGVATPADAALMRQLGADGVFVGSGIFKSGDPKVRAKRIVEAVKHFDNPKKVAEAQTGLGEAMVGINEDEIEIIMANR
;
A
#
# COMPACT_ATOMS: atom_id res chain seq x y z
N MET A 1 1.85 24.86 -2.29
CA MET A 1 1.48 23.71 -3.13
C MET A 1 2.66 23.39 -4.04
N LYS A 2 3.42 22.34 -3.74
CA LYS A 2 4.44 21.82 -4.66
C LYS A 2 3.65 21.27 -5.86
N ASN A 3 3.64 21.98 -7.00
CA ASN A 3 3.20 21.44 -8.28
C ASN A 3 4.18 20.34 -8.72
N LEU A 4 4.21 19.24 -7.98
CA LEU A 4 4.86 18.06 -8.48
C LEU A 4 3.94 17.50 -9.56
N ASP A 5 4.48 17.39 -10.77
CA ASP A 5 3.87 16.62 -11.84
C ASP A 5 3.55 15.22 -11.29
N LEU A 6 2.27 14.86 -11.24
CA LEU A 6 1.80 13.61 -10.63
C LEU A 6 2.51 12.39 -11.25
N GLU A 7 2.76 12.40 -12.57
CA GLU A 7 3.53 11.34 -13.22
C GLU A 7 4.95 11.25 -12.68
N LYS A 8 5.58 12.41 -12.43
CA LYS A 8 6.93 12.45 -11.86
C LYS A 8 6.92 11.94 -10.42
N LEU A 9 5.92 12.33 -9.63
CA LEU A 9 5.75 11.86 -8.27
C LEU A 9 5.58 10.34 -8.22
N LEU A 10 4.67 9.77 -9.03
CA LEU A 10 4.46 8.33 -9.10
C LEU A 10 5.72 7.57 -9.57
N LYS A 11 6.51 8.16 -10.49
CA LYS A 11 7.79 7.58 -10.92
C LYS A 11 8.83 7.55 -9.79
N THR A 12 8.86 8.54 -8.90
CA THR A 12 9.78 8.55 -7.75
C THR A 12 9.45 7.51 -6.71
N LEU A 13 8.18 7.09 -6.62
CA LEU A 13 7.75 6.04 -5.68
C LEU A 13 8.11 4.63 -6.15
N LYS A 14 8.16 4.38 -7.48
CA LYS A 14 8.43 3.05 -8.05
C LYS A 14 9.78 2.50 -7.62
N GLY A 15 9.79 1.22 -7.25
CA GLY A 15 10.99 0.54 -6.78
C GLY A 15 11.37 0.87 -5.34
N GLY A 16 10.52 1.62 -4.63
CA GLY A 16 10.79 2.09 -3.28
C GLY A 16 10.02 1.39 -2.19
N VAL A 17 10.25 1.85 -0.97
CA VAL A 17 9.59 1.42 0.26
C VAL A 17 8.80 2.60 0.83
N ILE A 18 7.54 2.38 1.14
CA ILE A 18 6.67 3.30 1.88
C ILE A 18 6.55 2.75 3.30
N MET A 19 6.85 3.57 4.31
CA MET A 19 6.90 3.12 5.70
C MET A 19 5.82 3.77 6.54
N ASP A 20 5.09 2.95 7.33
CA ASP A 20 4.15 3.46 8.33
C ASP A 20 4.92 4.08 9.49
N VAL A 21 4.55 5.28 9.90
CA VAL A 21 5.17 6.04 10.99
C VAL A 21 4.12 6.66 11.90
N THR A 22 4.41 6.73 13.19
CA THR A 22 3.49 7.28 14.20
C THR A 22 4.01 8.55 14.84
N THR A 23 5.29 8.90 14.60
CA THR A 23 5.92 10.10 15.15
C THR A 23 6.84 10.77 14.12
N PRO A 24 7.15 12.08 14.30
CA PRO A 24 8.15 12.77 13.48
C PRO A 24 9.53 12.10 13.50
N GLU A 25 9.94 11.52 14.63
CA GLU A 25 11.23 10.83 14.78
C GLU A 25 11.26 9.55 13.93
N GLN A 26 10.16 8.78 13.91
CA GLN A 26 10.04 7.60 13.05
C GLN A 26 10.06 8.00 11.57
N ALA A 27 9.43 9.10 11.20
CA ALA A 27 9.45 9.62 9.84
C ALA A 27 10.86 9.97 9.37
N LYS A 28 11.67 10.62 10.22
CA LYS A 28 13.09 10.89 9.94
C LYS A 28 13.92 9.61 9.79
N ILE A 29 13.68 8.61 10.65
CA ILE A 29 14.34 7.31 10.53
C ILE A 29 14.01 6.66 9.18
N ALA A 30 12.75 6.72 8.75
CA ALA A 30 12.31 6.18 7.47
C ALA A 30 12.98 6.92 6.28
N GLU A 31 13.01 8.24 6.30
CA GLU A 31 13.67 9.06 5.28
C GLU A 31 15.18 8.81 5.22
N GLU A 32 15.87 8.78 6.36
CA GLU A 32 17.30 8.46 6.47
C GLU A 32 17.62 7.05 5.96
N ALA A 33 16.70 6.11 6.14
CA ALA A 33 16.82 4.75 5.61
C ALA A 33 16.64 4.67 4.08
N GLY A 34 16.11 5.74 3.45
CA GLY A 34 15.85 5.82 2.02
C GLY A 34 14.43 5.40 1.62
N ALA A 35 13.46 5.52 2.52
CA ALA A 35 12.05 5.42 2.15
C ALA A 35 11.70 6.47 1.10
N VAL A 36 10.81 6.13 0.18
CA VAL A 36 10.35 7.06 -0.87
C VAL A 36 9.12 7.85 -0.47
N SER A 37 8.46 7.42 0.60
CA SER A 37 7.32 8.08 1.23
C SER A 37 7.08 7.50 2.61
N VAL A 38 6.33 8.19 3.45
CA VAL A 38 5.82 7.66 4.72
C VAL A 38 4.30 7.72 4.77
N MET A 39 3.71 6.78 5.53
CA MET A 39 2.29 6.75 5.87
C MET A 39 2.12 7.19 7.31
N ALA A 40 1.51 8.36 7.53
CA ALA A 40 1.26 8.90 8.86
C ALA A 40 0.05 8.22 9.52
N LEU A 41 0.25 7.63 10.68
CA LEU A 41 -0.75 6.89 11.46
C LEU A 41 -0.58 7.19 12.96
N GLU A 42 -1.67 7.28 13.72
CA GLU A 42 -1.58 7.28 15.20
C GLU A 42 -1.21 5.90 15.75
N ARG A 43 -1.62 4.84 15.05
CA ARG A 43 -1.36 3.45 15.43
C ARG A 43 -0.99 2.66 14.20
N VAL A 44 0.08 1.88 14.27
CA VAL A 44 0.39 0.91 13.23
C VAL A 44 -0.66 -0.21 13.19
N PRO A 45 -0.83 -0.92 12.07
CA PRO A 45 -1.89 -1.92 11.93
C PRO A 45 -1.94 -2.98 13.04
N ALA A 46 -0.79 -3.41 13.57
CA ALA A 46 -0.74 -4.35 14.69
C ALA A 46 -1.40 -3.79 15.96
N ASP A 47 -1.21 -2.50 16.25
CA ASP A 47 -1.84 -1.85 17.40
C ASP A 47 -3.34 -1.62 17.16
N ILE A 48 -3.76 -1.36 15.93
CA ILE A 48 -5.17 -1.29 15.55
C ILE A 48 -5.87 -2.64 15.82
N ARG A 49 -5.25 -3.75 15.46
CA ARG A 49 -5.77 -5.10 15.75
C ARG A 49 -5.89 -5.34 17.25
N ALA A 50 -4.82 -5.05 18.00
CA ALA A 50 -4.78 -5.27 19.45
C ALA A 50 -5.80 -4.41 20.22
N ALA A 51 -6.05 -3.18 19.76
CA ALA A 51 -7.01 -2.29 20.41
C ALA A 51 -8.47 -2.66 20.14
N GLY A 52 -8.77 -3.29 19.00
CA GLY A 52 -10.14 -3.56 18.55
C GLY A 52 -10.97 -2.29 18.34
N GLY A 53 -12.28 -2.46 18.22
CA GLY A 53 -13.22 -1.35 18.11
C GLY A 53 -13.17 -0.63 16.77
N VAL A 54 -13.66 0.63 16.76
CA VAL A 54 -13.73 1.45 15.54
C VAL A 54 -12.45 2.24 15.37
N SER A 55 -11.70 1.94 14.31
CA SER A 55 -10.50 2.66 13.90
C SER A 55 -10.84 3.78 12.92
N ARG A 56 -10.37 5.00 13.18
CA ARG A 56 -10.69 6.22 12.42
C ARG A 56 -9.43 6.87 11.86
N MET A 57 -9.62 7.89 11.03
CA MET A 57 -8.54 8.78 10.56
C MET A 57 -7.76 9.35 11.76
N SER A 58 -6.45 9.48 11.59
CA SER A 58 -5.55 10.07 12.59
C SER A 58 -5.75 11.58 12.72
N ASP A 59 -5.34 12.14 13.86
CA ASP A 59 -5.41 13.58 14.14
C ASP A 59 -4.63 14.39 13.09
N PRO A 60 -5.26 15.40 12.45
CA PRO A 60 -4.61 16.26 11.48
C PRO A 60 -3.38 17.00 12.02
N GLU A 61 -3.34 17.35 13.31
CA GLU A 61 -2.18 18.01 13.92
C GLU A 61 -0.97 17.06 13.96
N MET A 62 -1.18 15.80 14.32
CA MET A 62 -0.13 14.78 14.29
C MET A 62 0.40 14.57 12.87
N ILE A 63 -0.49 14.49 11.88
CA ILE A 63 -0.12 14.34 10.45
C ILE A 63 0.73 15.54 10.01
N LYS A 64 0.34 16.78 10.34
CA LYS A 64 1.12 17.99 10.01
C LYS A 64 2.52 17.96 10.61
N LYS A 65 2.68 17.54 11.88
CA LYS A 65 3.99 17.41 12.51
C LYS A 65 4.91 16.42 11.78
N ILE A 66 4.33 15.34 11.24
CA ILE A 66 5.09 14.40 10.38
C ILE A 66 5.44 15.05 9.05
N MET A 67 4.51 15.76 8.40
CA MET A 67 4.76 16.46 7.14
C MET A 67 5.85 17.53 7.26
N GLU A 68 5.94 18.21 8.41
CA GLU A 68 6.98 19.21 8.70
C GLU A 68 8.36 18.59 9.00
N ALA A 69 8.39 17.31 9.34
CA ALA A 69 9.61 16.63 9.78
C ALA A 69 10.44 16.02 8.66
N VAL A 70 9.84 15.81 7.47
CA VAL A 70 10.48 15.12 6.32
C VAL A 70 10.25 15.86 5.01
N ASP A 71 11.15 15.65 4.06
CA ASP A 71 11.06 16.20 2.70
C ASP A 71 10.40 15.24 1.70
N ILE A 72 10.32 13.95 2.06
CA ILE A 72 9.63 12.92 1.24
C ILE A 72 8.11 13.05 1.38
N PRO A 73 7.32 12.61 0.37
CA PRO A 73 5.87 12.66 0.41
C PRO A 73 5.28 11.95 1.63
N VAL A 74 4.20 12.52 2.17
CA VAL A 74 3.46 11.96 3.30
C VAL A 74 2.08 11.52 2.85
N MET A 75 1.71 10.30 3.19
CA MET A 75 0.38 9.72 2.99
C MET A 75 -0.38 9.66 4.30
N ALA A 76 -1.71 9.71 4.26
CA ALA A 76 -2.55 9.45 5.42
C ALA A 76 -3.80 8.65 5.02
N LYS A 77 -4.37 7.89 5.99
CA LYS A 77 -5.49 6.99 5.76
C LYS A 77 -6.83 7.65 6.09
N VAL A 78 -7.82 7.35 5.27
CA VAL A 78 -9.23 7.63 5.53
C VAL A 78 -10.04 6.34 5.52
N ARG A 79 -11.16 6.32 6.19
CA ARG A 79 -12.09 5.18 6.18
C ARG A 79 -12.74 5.05 4.80
N ILE A 80 -12.99 3.81 4.38
CA ILE A 80 -13.73 3.54 3.14
C ILE A 80 -15.06 4.28 3.15
N GLY A 81 -15.34 5.04 2.07
CA GLY A 81 -16.55 5.83 1.86
C GLY A 81 -16.62 7.15 2.65
N HIS A 82 -15.64 7.44 3.52
CA HIS A 82 -15.69 8.65 4.34
C HIS A 82 -15.07 9.87 3.62
N PHE A 83 -15.79 10.43 2.66
CA PHE A 83 -15.31 11.56 1.85
C PHE A 83 -14.99 12.82 2.68
N VAL A 84 -15.61 13.02 3.85
CA VAL A 84 -15.30 14.17 4.72
C VAL A 84 -13.90 14.03 5.35
N GLU A 85 -13.48 12.82 5.75
CA GLU A 85 -12.10 12.60 6.19
C GLU A 85 -11.10 12.92 5.06
N ALA A 86 -11.43 12.57 3.81
CA ALA A 86 -10.59 12.93 2.66
C ALA A 86 -10.54 14.46 2.43
N GLN A 87 -11.65 15.17 2.61
CA GLN A 87 -11.69 16.63 2.55
C GLN A 87 -10.81 17.28 3.63
N ILE A 88 -10.79 16.71 4.85
CA ILE A 88 -9.93 17.18 5.93
C ILE A 88 -8.45 17.00 5.54
N LEU A 89 -8.05 15.84 5.01
CA LEU A 89 -6.67 15.60 4.58
C LEU A 89 -6.27 16.50 3.41
N GLU A 90 -7.14 16.72 2.44
CA GLU A 90 -6.87 17.65 1.34
C GLU A 90 -6.71 19.09 1.84
N ALA A 91 -7.50 19.51 2.85
CA ALA A 91 -7.42 20.84 3.44
C ALA A 91 -6.11 21.11 4.21
N ILE A 92 -5.38 20.07 4.57
CA ILE A 92 -4.03 20.19 5.18
C ILE A 92 -2.90 19.94 4.17
N ASP A 93 -3.22 19.94 2.87
CA ASP A 93 -2.26 19.75 1.77
C ASP A 93 -1.47 18.42 1.85
N ILE A 94 -2.13 17.33 2.25
CA ILE A 94 -1.54 15.98 2.23
C ILE A 94 -1.10 15.59 0.82
N ASP A 95 0.02 14.87 0.68
CA ASP A 95 0.54 14.46 -0.62
C ASP A 95 -0.24 13.29 -1.24
N PHE A 96 -0.73 12.33 -0.44
CA PHE A 96 -1.57 11.21 -0.86
C PHE A 96 -2.62 10.85 0.19
N ILE A 97 -3.77 10.37 -0.26
CA ILE A 97 -4.84 9.84 0.59
C ILE A 97 -4.96 8.33 0.34
N ASP A 98 -4.87 7.51 1.39
CA ASP A 98 -5.14 6.07 1.31
C ASP A 98 -6.55 5.78 1.84
N GLU A 99 -7.50 5.48 0.94
CA GLU A 99 -8.81 4.97 1.31
C GLU A 99 -8.66 3.50 1.70
N SER A 100 -8.68 3.22 3.01
CA SER A 100 -8.05 2.03 3.56
C SER A 100 -8.99 1.14 4.35
N GLU A 101 -8.94 -0.16 4.04
CA GLU A 101 -9.57 -1.25 4.79
C GLU A 101 -8.95 -1.48 6.18
N VAL A 102 -7.77 -0.94 6.44
CA VAL A 102 -7.11 -1.01 7.76
C VAL A 102 -7.95 -0.26 8.81
N LEU A 103 -8.60 0.83 8.42
CA LEU A 103 -9.57 1.54 9.25
C LEU A 103 -10.95 0.88 9.15
N SER A 104 -11.82 1.17 10.13
CA SER A 104 -13.20 0.69 10.09
C SER A 104 -13.98 1.39 8.98
N PRO A 105 -14.65 0.69 8.06
CA PRO A 105 -15.42 1.33 7.00
C PRO A 105 -16.48 2.28 7.56
N ALA A 106 -16.68 3.41 6.88
CA ALA A 106 -17.79 4.32 7.15
C ALA A 106 -18.98 4.03 6.25
N ASP A 107 -18.73 3.40 5.10
CA ASP A 107 -19.73 2.97 4.14
C ASP A 107 -19.40 1.56 3.67
N ASN A 108 -20.39 0.65 3.70
CA ASN A 108 -20.23 -0.73 3.24
C ASN A 108 -20.56 -0.91 1.75
N GLN A 109 -21.05 0.14 1.09
CA GLN A 109 -21.60 0.07 -0.25
C GLN A 109 -20.81 0.94 -1.24
N PHE A 110 -20.41 2.14 -0.82
CA PHE A 110 -19.76 3.11 -1.69
C PHE A 110 -18.35 3.46 -1.24
N HIS A 111 -17.44 3.49 -2.20
CA HIS A 111 -16.13 4.13 -2.06
C HIS A 111 -16.20 5.62 -2.40
N ILE A 112 -15.17 6.36 -2.01
CA ILE A 112 -15.05 7.79 -2.32
C ILE A 112 -14.89 7.99 -3.83
N ASP A 113 -15.62 8.95 -4.41
CA ASP A 113 -15.36 9.43 -5.78
C ASP A 113 -14.08 10.30 -5.76
N LYS A 114 -12.96 9.68 -6.06
CA LYS A 114 -11.61 10.26 -5.98
C LYS A 114 -11.35 11.34 -7.01
N ARG A 115 -12.14 11.36 -8.11
CA ARG A 115 -12.07 12.38 -9.17
C ARG A 115 -12.45 13.77 -8.69
N LYS A 116 -13.08 13.89 -7.51
CA LYS A 116 -13.46 15.16 -6.88
C LYS A 116 -12.34 15.81 -6.08
N PHE A 117 -11.21 15.14 -5.94
CA PHE A 117 -10.07 15.57 -5.12
C PHE A 117 -8.85 15.86 -6.01
N LYS A 118 -7.99 16.77 -5.54
CA LYS A 118 -6.69 17.06 -6.16
C LYS A 118 -5.60 16.13 -5.66
N ALA A 119 -5.69 15.74 -4.39
CA ALA A 119 -4.77 14.79 -3.81
C ALA A 119 -4.95 13.39 -4.45
N PRO A 120 -3.89 12.73 -4.91
CA PRO A 120 -3.96 11.38 -5.46
C PRO A 120 -4.32 10.35 -4.39
N PHE A 121 -5.11 9.35 -4.80
CA PHE A 121 -5.55 8.28 -3.91
C PHE A 121 -4.79 6.98 -4.12
N VAL A 122 -4.54 6.29 -3.01
CA VAL A 122 -4.10 4.90 -2.93
C VAL A 122 -5.25 4.04 -2.45
N CYS A 123 -5.42 2.84 -3.00
CA CYS A 123 -6.45 1.89 -2.57
C CYS A 123 -5.93 0.46 -2.53
N GLY A 124 -6.47 -0.34 -1.62
CA GLY A 124 -6.22 -1.78 -1.54
C GLY A 124 -7.05 -2.58 -2.53
N ALA A 125 -6.47 -3.69 -3.04
CA ALA A 125 -7.17 -4.66 -3.85
C ALA A 125 -6.67 -6.08 -3.57
N ARG A 126 -7.58 -7.07 -3.73
CA ARG A 126 -7.26 -8.51 -3.62
C ARG A 126 -7.14 -9.18 -4.98
N ASN A 127 -7.79 -8.62 -5.99
CA ASN A 127 -7.91 -9.17 -7.35
C ASN A 127 -7.99 -8.04 -8.37
N LEU A 128 -7.95 -8.39 -9.66
CA LEU A 128 -7.98 -7.44 -10.76
C LEU A 128 -9.27 -6.61 -10.78
N GLY A 129 -10.42 -7.25 -10.54
CA GLY A 129 -11.71 -6.55 -10.54
C GLY A 129 -11.77 -5.45 -9.48
N GLU A 130 -11.32 -5.72 -8.24
CA GLU A 130 -11.21 -4.69 -7.20
C GLU A 130 -10.25 -3.56 -7.62
N ALA A 131 -9.07 -3.92 -8.14
CA ALA A 131 -8.08 -2.94 -8.57
C ALA A 131 -8.64 -2.01 -9.66
N LEU A 132 -9.28 -2.57 -10.68
CA LEU A 132 -9.83 -1.79 -11.78
C LEU A 132 -10.99 -0.89 -11.35
N ARG A 133 -11.88 -1.38 -10.47
CA ARG A 133 -12.96 -0.52 -9.92
C ARG A 133 -12.42 0.66 -9.14
N ARG A 134 -11.37 0.47 -8.32
CA ARG A 134 -10.70 1.58 -7.60
C ARG A 134 -10.06 2.58 -8.58
N ILE A 135 -9.42 2.09 -9.64
CA ILE A 135 -8.82 2.94 -10.68
C ILE A 135 -9.91 3.74 -11.40
N GLU A 136 -11.04 3.13 -11.72
CA GLU A 136 -12.17 3.80 -12.35
C GLU A 136 -12.79 4.90 -11.50
N GLU A 137 -12.76 4.73 -10.17
CA GLU A 137 -13.14 5.77 -9.20
C GLU A 137 -12.08 6.88 -9.07
N GLY A 138 -10.91 6.73 -9.68
CA GLY A 138 -9.83 7.72 -9.70
C GLY A 138 -8.63 7.40 -8.82
N ALA A 139 -8.46 6.16 -8.36
CA ALA A 139 -7.24 5.77 -7.65
C ALA A 139 -6.02 5.84 -8.59
N MET A 140 -4.93 6.43 -8.10
CA MET A 140 -3.68 6.63 -8.84
C MET A 140 -2.57 5.66 -8.43
N MET A 141 -2.81 4.84 -7.42
CA MET A 141 -1.97 3.75 -6.97
C MET A 141 -2.85 2.64 -6.39
N ILE A 142 -2.49 1.40 -6.69
CA ILE A 142 -3.06 0.21 -6.06
C ILE A 142 -2.00 -0.39 -5.14
N ARG A 143 -2.45 -0.99 -4.05
CA ARG A 143 -1.66 -1.90 -3.23
C ARG A 143 -2.43 -3.18 -2.95
N THR A 144 -1.73 -4.27 -2.67
CA THR A 144 -2.40 -5.45 -2.15
C THR A 144 -3.04 -5.11 -0.80
N LYS A 145 -4.20 -5.67 -0.50
CA LYS A 145 -4.76 -5.57 0.85
C LYS A 145 -3.89 -6.33 1.83
N GLY A 146 -3.51 -7.57 1.52
CA GLY A 146 -2.81 -8.44 2.44
C GLY A 146 -3.57 -8.60 3.75
N GLU A 147 -2.88 -8.90 4.84
CA GLU A 147 -3.39 -8.75 6.20
C GLU A 147 -2.42 -7.89 7.02
N ALA A 148 -2.69 -6.59 7.03
CA ALA A 148 -1.83 -5.61 7.68
C ALA A 148 -1.70 -5.87 9.19
N GLY A 149 -0.48 -5.71 9.72
CA GLY A 149 -0.20 -5.85 11.15
C GLY A 149 0.02 -7.27 11.64
N THR A 150 -0.03 -8.29 10.77
CA THR A 150 0.21 -9.69 11.14
C THR A 150 1.68 -10.09 11.14
N GLY A 151 2.52 -9.42 10.33
CA GLY A 151 3.90 -9.88 10.08
C GLY A 151 3.98 -11.17 9.25
N ASP A 152 2.86 -11.60 8.65
CA ASP A 152 2.74 -12.73 7.74
C ASP A 152 2.35 -12.25 6.34
N VAL A 153 3.16 -12.61 5.34
CA VAL A 153 2.99 -12.13 3.96
C VAL A 153 2.07 -12.99 3.10
N VAL A 154 1.54 -14.11 3.62
CA VAL A 154 0.80 -15.09 2.83
C VAL A 154 -0.36 -14.47 2.05
N GLN A 155 -1.15 -13.60 2.66
CA GLN A 155 -2.26 -12.93 2.01
C GLN A 155 -1.80 -11.88 0.98
N ALA A 156 -0.73 -11.13 1.25
CA ALA A 156 -0.15 -10.20 0.29
C ALA A 156 0.40 -10.92 -0.94
N VAL A 157 1.06 -12.07 -0.75
CA VAL A 157 1.51 -12.94 -1.84
C VAL A 157 0.33 -13.45 -2.65
N SER A 158 -0.71 -13.96 -1.98
CA SER A 158 -1.92 -14.46 -2.63
C SER A 158 -2.60 -13.39 -3.50
N HIS A 159 -2.82 -12.20 -2.96
CA HIS A 159 -3.44 -11.09 -3.69
C HIS A 159 -2.59 -10.61 -4.87
N LEU A 160 -1.27 -10.49 -4.69
CA LEU A 160 -0.37 -10.08 -5.78
C LEU A 160 -0.36 -11.11 -6.91
N ARG A 161 -0.30 -12.40 -6.57
CA ARG A 161 -0.37 -13.50 -7.54
C ARG A 161 -1.72 -13.55 -8.25
N MET A 162 -2.82 -13.30 -7.53
CA MET A 162 -4.16 -13.25 -8.12
C MET A 162 -4.27 -12.11 -9.12
N ILE A 163 -3.90 -10.89 -8.76
CA ILE A 163 -3.92 -9.73 -9.67
C ILE A 163 -3.07 -10.03 -10.93
N ASN A 164 -1.85 -10.52 -10.76
CA ASN A 164 -0.96 -10.81 -11.89
C ASN A 164 -1.45 -11.99 -12.74
N GLY A 165 -2.05 -13.01 -12.13
CA GLY A 165 -2.67 -14.15 -12.82
C GLY A 165 -3.83 -13.70 -13.70
N GLU A 166 -4.77 -12.93 -13.13
CA GLU A 166 -5.92 -12.38 -13.84
C GLU A 166 -5.52 -11.40 -14.97
N ILE A 167 -4.45 -10.60 -14.77
CA ILE A 167 -3.87 -9.77 -15.84
C ILE A 167 -3.38 -10.65 -17.00
N ASN A 168 -2.70 -11.77 -16.71
CA ASN A 168 -2.24 -12.68 -17.74
C ASN A 168 -3.39 -13.39 -18.45
N GLU A 169 -4.47 -13.72 -17.74
CA GLU A 169 -5.69 -14.27 -18.32
C GLU A 169 -6.34 -13.27 -19.29
N VAL A 170 -6.53 -12.03 -18.87
CA VAL A 170 -7.06 -10.93 -19.71
C VAL A 170 -6.18 -10.73 -20.95
N LYS A 171 -4.86 -10.74 -20.80
CA LYS A 171 -3.92 -10.59 -21.92
C LYS A 171 -4.03 -11.72 -22.94
N ALA A 172 -4.41 -12.91 -22.51
CA ALA A 172 -4.57 -14.08 -23.39
C ALA A 172 -5.96 -14.17 -24.06
N MET A 173 -6.93 -13.37 -23.63
CA MET A 173 -8.28 -13.34 -24.19
C MET A 173 -8.29 -12.80 -25.62
N ARG A 174 -9.28 -13.21 -26.38
CA ARG A 174 -9.60 -12.56 -27.65
C ARG A 174 -10.31 -11.24 -27.38
N GLU A 175 -10.15 -10.27 -28.25
CA GLU A 175 -10.74 -8.93 -28.06
C GLU A 175 -12.28 -8.98 -27.96
N ASP A 176 -12.94 -9.90 -28.67
CA ASP A 176 -14.39 -10.07 -28.64
C ASP A 176 -14.92 -10.64 -27.29
N GLU A 177 -14.05 -11.23 -26.47
CA GLU A 177 -14.39 -11.75 -25.14
C GLU A 177 -14.36 -10.65 -24.07
N LEU A 178 -13.61 -9.57 -24.31
CA LEU A 178 -13.40 -8.50 -23.32
C LEU A 178 -14.67 -7.78 -22.87
N PHE A 179 -15.67 -7.63 -23.78
CA PHE A 179 -16.94 -7.01 -23.43
C PHE A 179 -17.69 -7.74 -22.33
N ASN A 180 -17.70 -9.07 -22.43
CA ASN A 180 -18.38 -9.89 -21.44
C ASN A 180 -17.62 -9.88 -20.12
N HIS A 181 -16.30 -10.03 -20.20
CA HIS A 181 -15.46 -10.05 -19.01
C HIS A 181 -15.44 -8.71 -18.27
N ALA A 182 -15.48 -7.57 -18.97
CA ALA A 182 -15.63 -6.25 -18.35
C ALA A 182 -16.93 -6.14 -17.53
N LYS A 183 -18.04 -6.69 -18.05
CA LYS A 183 -19.33 -6.74 -17.30
C LYS A 183 -19.23 -7.61 -16.05
N GLU A 184 -18.55 -8.75 -16.13
CA GLU A 184 -18.34 -9.66 -15.01
C GLU A 184 -17.52 -9.00 -13.89
N LEU A 185 -16.47 -8.27 -14.27
CA LEU A 185 -15.63 -7.52 -13.32
C LEU A 185 -16.29 -6.22 -12.82
N GLY A 186 -17.36 -5.76 -13.48
CA GLY A 186 -18.03 -4.49 -13.18
C GLY A 186 -17.16 -3.27 -13.47
N VAL A 187 -16.47 -3.27 -14.62
CA VAL A 187 -15.56 -2.21 -15.07
C VAL A 187 -15.85 -1.79 -16.52
N SER A 188 -15.30 -0.65 -16.96
CA SER A 188 -15.42 -0.23 -18.35
C SER A 188 -14.61 -1.11 -19.29
N TYR A 189 -15.09 -1.26 -20.51
CA TYR A 189 -14.39 -1.94 -21.58
C TYR A 189 -13.00 -1.34 -21.84
N ASP A 190 -12.92 -0.01 -21.89
CA ASP A 190 -11.68 0.69 -22.21
C ASP A 190 -10.58 0.43 -21.19
N LEU A 191 -10.94 0.37 -19.90
CA LEU A 191 -9.98 0.07 -18.85
C LEU A 191 -9.50 -1.39 -18.91
N LEU A 192 -10.40 -2.34 -19.16
CA LEU A 192 -10.01 -3.73 -19.34
C LEU A 192 -9.18 -3.95 -20.61
N LYS A 193 -9.53 -3.25 -21.70
CA LYS A 193 -8.75 -3.26 -22.93
C LYS A 193 -7.33 -2.71 -22.72
N TYR A 194 -7.16 -1.68 -21.89
CA TYR A 194 -5.84 -1.21 -21.53
C TYR A 194 -4.99 -2.33 -20.90
N VAL A 195 -5.58 -3.10 -19.96
CA VAL A 195 -4.88 -4.24 -19.31
C VAL A 195 -4.54 -5.33 -20.33
N HIS A 196 -5.49 -5.65 -21.23
CA HIS A 196 -5.27 -6.61 -22.31
C HIS A 196 -4.09 -6.22 -23.20
N ASP A 197 -4.05 -4.97 -23.66
CA ASP A 197 -3.05 -4.49 -24.61
C ASP A 197 -1.67 -4.29 -23.98
N ASN A 198 -1.62 -3.90 -22.69
CA ASN A 198 -0.39 -3.54 -22.00
C ASN A 198 0.12 -4.61 -21.01
N GLY A 199 -0.69 -5.60 -20.64
CA GLY A 199 -0.34 -6.65 -19.69
C GLY A 199 0.01 -6.12 -18.28
N ARG A 200 -0.59 -5.00 -17.88
CA ARG A 200 -0.37 -4.35 -16.58
C ARG A 200 -1.49 -3.39 -16.24
N LEU A 201 -1.60 -3.00 -14.96
CA LEU A 201 -2.44 -1.89 -14.53
C LEU A 201 -1.93 -0.55 -15.10
N PRO A 202 -2.80 0.45 -15.34
CA PRO A 202 -2.39 1.79 -15.76
C PRO A 202 -1.69 2.60 -14.66
N VAL A 203 -1.76 2.12 -13.41
CA VAL A 203 -1.16 2.75 -12.22
C VAL A 203 -0.19 1.79 -11.53
N PRO A 204 0.74 2.28 -10.69
CA PRO A 204 1.61 1.41 -9.90
C PRO A 204 0.81 0.46 -8.99
N ASN A 205 1.30 -0.79 -8.86
CA ASN A 205 0.77 -1.78 -7.93
C ASN A 205 1.84 -2.16 -6.90
N PHE A 206 1.67 -1.70 -5.67
CA PHE A 206 2.57 -1.99 -4.55
C PHE A 206 2.08 -3.21 -3.77
N SER A 207 3.00 -3.89 -3.11
CA SER A 207 2.63 -4.93 -2.14
C SER A 207 2.53 -4.35 -0.74
N ALA A 208 1.47 -4.70 -0.01
CA ALA A 208 1.22 -4.33 1.38
C ALA A 208 0.64 -5.52 2.15
N GLY A 209 0.87 -5.53 3.46
CA GLY A 209 0.35 -6.54 4.40
C GLY A 209 1.38 -7.60 4.77
N GLY A 210 1.83 -7.55 6.02
CA GLY A 210 2.64 -8.60 6.62
C GLY A 210 4.14 -8.56 6.35
N VAL A 211 4.67 -7.61 5.57
CA VAL A 211 6.12 -7.50 5.32
C VAL A 211 6.86 -7.17 6.61
N ALA A 212 7.73 -8.06 7.07
CA ALA A 212 8.48 -7.94 8.32
C ALA A 212 9.99 -8.07 8.15
N THR A 213 10.46 -8.63 7.03
CA THR A 213 11.88 -8.90 6.79
C THR A 213 12.32 -8.40 5.41
N PRO A 214 13.65 -8.19 5.21
CA PRO A 214 14.20 -7.91 3.88
C PRO A 214 13.86 -8.98 2.83
N ALA A 215 13.84 -10.26 3.23
CA ALA A 215 13.49 -11.36 2.34
C ALA A 215 12.03 -11.29 1.88
N ASP A 216 11.08 -10.91 2.77
CA ASP A 216 9.67 -10.70 2.40
C ASP A 216 9.55 -9.58 1.37
N ALA A 217 10.24 -8.46 1.60
CA ALA A 217 10.22 -7.31 0.69
C ALA A 217 10.81 -7.66 -0.69
N ALA A 218 11.91 -8.42 -0.73
CA ALA A 218 12.50 -8.91 -1.97
C ALA A 218 11.57 -9.89 -2.69
N LEU A 219 10.88 -10.78 -1.96
CA LEU A 219 9.88 -11.69 -2.52
C LEU A 219 8.77 -10.92 -3.24
N MET A 220 8.21 -9.88 -2.61
CA MET A 220 7.17 -9.06 -3.25
C MET A 220 7.65 -8.41 -4.54
N ARG A 221 8.89 -7.91 -4.55
CA ARG A 221 9.50 -7.33 -5.74
C ARG A 221 9.70 -8.37 -6.86
N GLN A 222 10.18 -9.56 -6.52
CA GLN A 222 10.35 -10.66 -7.50
C GLN A 222 9.01 -11.16 -8.05
N LEU A 223 7.93 -11.07 -7.27
CA LEU A 223 6.57 -11.37 -7.72
C LEU A 223 5.96 -10.26 -8.60
N GLY A 224 6.66 -9.15 -8.82
CA GLY A 224 6.26 -8.11 -9.76
C GLY A 224 5.59 -6.88 -9.14
N ALA A 225 5.61 -6.72 -7.81
CA ALA A 225 5.16 -5.48 -7.19
C ALA A 225 6.05 -4.30 -7.60
N ASP A 226 5.47 -3.13 -7.86
CA ASP A 226 6.19 -1.90 -8.20
C ASP A 226 6.95 -1.29 -7.00
N GLY A 227 6.67 -1.72 -5.79
CA GLY A 227 7.30 -1.34 -4.53
C GLY A 227 6.60 -2.03 -3.37
N VAL A 228 6.97 -1.67 -2.14
CA VAL A 228 6.39 -2.28 -0.95
C VAL A 228 5.97 -1.25 0.09
N PHE A 229 4.87 -1.51 0.77
CA PHE A 229 4.50 -0.86 2.03
C PHE A 229 4.98 -1.73 3.19
N VAL A 230 5.57 -1.12 4.19
CA VAL A 230 5.98 -1.80 5.42
C VAL A 230 5.40 -1.06 6.61
N GLY A 231 4.45 -1.69 7.30
CA GLY A 231 3.80 -1.13 8.47
C GLY A 231 4.51 -1.53 9.75
N SER A 232 3.87 -2.37 10.56
CA SER A 232 4.33 -2.78 11.88
C SER A 232 5.71 -3.47 11.85
N GLY A 233 6.11 -4.06 10.73
CA GLY A 233 7.35 -4.83 10.60
C GLY A 233 8.64 -4.08 10.91
N ILE A 234 8.65 -2.75 10.78
CA ILE A 234 9.83 -1.93 11.11
C ILE A 234 9.82 -1.53 12.58
N PHE A 235 8.84 -0.74 13.00
CA PHE A 235 8.87 -0.11 14.32
C PHE A 235 8.43 -1.02 15.47
N LYS A 236 7.96 -2.23 15.18
CA LYS A 236 7.74 -3.32 16.15
C LYS A 236 8.90 -4.32 16.22
N SER A 237 9.99 -4.07 15.51
CA SER A 237 11.21 -4.90 15.56
C SER A 237 12.19 -4.45 16.65
N GLY A 238 13.17 -5.30 16.96
CA GLY A 238 14.18 -5.01 17.97
C GLY A 238 15.10 -3.82 17.61
N ASP A 239 15.37 -3.57 16.31
CA ASP A 239 16.16 -2.43 15.83
C ASP A 239 15.52 -1.82 14.56
N PRO A 240 14.62 -0.85 14.72
CA PRO A 240 13.91 -0.23 13.60
C PRO A 240 14.83 0.47 12.59
N LYS A 241 15.90 1.14 13.01
CA LYS A 241 16.82 1.86 12.11
C LYS A 241 17.55 0.91 11.17
N VAL A 242 18.11 -0.15 11.74
CA VAL A 242 18.81 -1.17 10.94
C VAL A 242 17.82 -1.88 10.03
N ARG A 243 16.66 -2.27 10.53
CA ARG A 243 15.63 -2.97 9.76
C ARG A 243 15.11 -2.15 8.59
N ALA A 244 14.78 -0.88 8.81
CA ALA A 244 14.34 0.04 7.76
C ALA A 244 15.36 0.11 6.61
N LYS A 245 16.63 0.35 6.94
CA LYS A 245 17.71 0.41 5.95
C LYS A 245 17.88 -0.91 5.18
N ARG A 246 17.86 -2.04 5.87
CA ARG A 246 18.01 -3.37 5.26
C ARG A 246 16.85 -3.74 4.35
N ILE A 247 15.63 -3.37 4.70
CA ILE A 247 14.45 -3.55 3.83
C ILE A 247 14.60 -2.71 2.56
N VAL A 248 15.01 -1.45 2.66
CA VAL A 248 15.27 -0.60 1.48
C VAL A 248 16.35 -1.20 0.58
N GLU A 249 17.46 -1.69 1.14
CA GLU A 249 18.52 -2.35 0.38
C GLU A 249 18.02 -3.62 -0.33
N ALA A 250 17.23 -4.44 0.36
CA ALA A 250 16.64 -5.64 -0.24
C ALA A 250 15.68 -5.31 -1.40
N VAL A 251 14.88 -4.24 -1.27
CA VAL A 251 13.97 -3.78 -2.33
C VAL A 251 14.73 -3.26 -3.54
N LYS A 252 15.85 -2.53 -3.33
CA LYS A 252 16.70 -2.04 -4.42
C LYS A 252 17.42 -3.15 -5.17
N HIS A 253 17.80 -4.21 -4.47
CA HIS A 253 18.61 -5.31 -4.99
C HIS A 253 17.87 -6.65 -4.96
N PHE A 254 16.56 -6.62 -5.11
CA PHE A 254 15.68 -7.77 -4.93
C PHE A 254 16.01 -8.98 -5.83
N ASP A 255 16.61 -8.75 -6.99
CA ASP A 255 17.03 -9.75 -7.98
C ASP A 255 18.46 -10.29 -7.74
N ASN A 256 19.16 -9.79 -6.72
CA ASN A 256 20.50 -10.23 -6.37
C ASN A 256 20.52 -10.99 -5.02
N PRO A 257 20.52 -12.35 -5.04
CA PRO A 257 20.45 -13.15 -3.82
C PRO A 257 21.56 -12.86 -2.79
N LYS A 258 22.77 -12.48 -3.25
CA LYS A 258 23.87 -12.14 -2.33
C LYS A 258 23.59 -10.86 -1.57
N LYS A 259 23.06 -9.83 -2.26
CA LYS A 259 22.66 -8.57 -1.62
C LYS A 259 21.49 -8.75 -0.67
N VAL A 260 20.50 -9.58 -1.05
CA VAL A 260 19.38 -9.91 -0.16
C VAL A 260 19.88 -10.67 1.08
N ALA A 261 20.82 -11.62 0.94
CA ALA A 261 21.43 -12.31 2.05
C ALA A 261 22.20 -11.36 3.00
N GLU A 262 22.97 -10.41 2.45
CA GLU A 262 23.63 -9.34 3.23
C GLU A 262 22.59 -8.50 3.99
N ALA A 263 21.50 -8.13 3.34
CA ALA A 263 20.42 -7.35 3.95
C ALA A 263 19.68 -8.12 5.05
N GLN A 264 19.57 -9.43 4.93
CA GLN A 264 18.89 -10.31 5.91
C GLN A 264 19.75 -10.61 7.14
N THR A 265 21.04 -10.29 7.14
CA THR A 265 21.98 -10.66 8.21
C THR A 265 22.04 -9.60 9.31
N GLY A 266 22.08 -10.04 10.59
CA GLY A 266 22.32 -9.19 11.75
C GLY A 266 21.20 -8.20 12.09
N LEU A 267 19.96 -8.59 11.89
CA LEU A 267 18.78 -7.72 12.03
C LEU A 267 18.18 -7.64 13.44
N GLY A 268 18.64 -8.45 14.37
CA GLY A 268 17.93 -8.65 15.63
C GLY A 268 16.57 -9.33 15.43
N GLU A 269 15.72 -9.29 16.45
CA GLU A 269 14.41 -9.93 16.40
C GLU A 269 13.46 -9.21 15.42
N ALA A 270 12.75 -10.00 14.61
CA ALA A 270 11.61 -9.49 13.83
C ALA A 270 10.43 -9.19 14.77
N MET A 271 9.43 -8.46 14.28
CA MET A 271 8.17 -8.34 15.01
C MET A 271 7.60 -9.74 15.29
N VAL A 272 6.99 -9.92 16.44
CA VAL A 272 6.19 -11.12 16.72
C VAL A 272 4.98 -11.08 15.80
N GLY A 273 4.86 -12.08 14.92
CA GLY A 273 3.75 -12.18 13.98
C GLY A 273 2.50 -12.79 14.59
N ILE A 274 1.39 -12.70 13.87
CA ILE A 274 0.13 -13.39 14.13
C ILE A 274 -0.09 -14.33 12.95
N ASN A 275 -0.23 -15.63 13.20
CA ASN A 275 -0.52 -16.58 12.15
C ASN A 275 -1.91 -16.32 11.54
N GLU A 276 -2.07 -16.59 10.25
CA GLU A 276 -3.33 -16.41 9.53
C GLU A 276 -4.51 -17.08 10.24
N ASP A 277 -4.32 -18.30 10.72
CA ASP A 277 -5.36 -19.07 11.43
C ASP A 277 -5.78 -18.47 12.79
N GLU A 278 -5.03 -17.51 13.32
CA GLU A 278 -5.27 -16.83 14.60
C GLU A 278 -5.89 -15.45 14.43
N ILE A 279 -6.21 -15.03 13.19
CA ILE A 279 -6.74 -13.70 12.89
C ILE A 279 -8.23 -13.64 13.19
N GLU A 280 -8.62 -12.84 14.18
CA GLU A 280 -10.05 -12.58 14.47
C GLU A 280 -10.69 -11.57 13.51
N ILE A 281 -9.93 -10.56 13.06
CA ILE A 281 -10.41 -9.50 12.16
C ILE A 281 -9.69 -9.61 10.82
N ILE A 282 -10.41 -10.07 9.80
CA ILE A 282 -9.92 -10.10 8.41
C ILE A 282 -10.16 -8.73 7.78
N MET A 283 -9.13 -7.87 7.81
CA MET A 283 -9.21 -6.51 7.26
C MET A 283 -9.39 -6.51 5.75
N ALA A 284 -8.81 -7.46 5.04
CA ALA A 284 -8.92 -7.59 3.59
C ALA A 284 -10.37 -7.75 3.07
N ASN A 285 -11.28 -8.18 3.93
CA ASN A 285 -12.71 -8.34 3.57
C ASN A 285 -13.51 -7.03 3.63
N ARG A 286 -12.92 -5.97 4.12
CA ARG A 286 -13.53 -4.64 4.22
C ARG A 286 -13.51 -3.90 2.89
#